data_84d4e022718933b36fcfbe403710b417
#
_entry.id   84d4e022718933b36fcfbe403710b417
#
_cell.length_a   1.000
_cell.length_b   1.000
_cell.length_c   1.000
_cell.angle_alpha   90.00
_cell.angle_beta   90.00
_cell.angle_gamma   90.00
#
_symmetry.space_group_name_H-M   'P 1'
#
loop_
_entity.id
_entity.type
_entity.pdbx_description
1 polymer ?
#
loop_
_entity_poly.entity_id
_entity_poly.type
_entity_poly.pdbx_seq_one_letter_code
_entity_poly.pdbx_strand_id
1 'polypeptide(L)'
;INTVIFSDDKNSPAKNFTKNFISGNYDDEKLIKEFLSKVNVITYEFENIPYKILRKLNEIKPVLPKPEINKLIQNRYTEKDFLNKNNIRTTRYSLIKDEDDIKINDGLIPGLLKTCTLGYDGKGQFKIDKKENISSEIDFTKEYILEKFVKLKKEISVIITRFGHQRSVSYTHLTLPTTLSV
;
A
#
# COMPACT_ATOMS: atom_id res chain seq x y z
N ILE A 1 1.23 -27.57 1.13
CA ILE A 1 0.78 -26.58 0.11
C ILE A 1 1.87 -26.51 -0.94
N ASN A 2 1.51 -26.63 -2.21
CA ASN A 2 2.43 -26.39 -3.31
C ASN A 2 2.37 -24.90 -3.67
N THR A 3 3.47 -24.19 -3.48
CA THR A 3 3.54 -22.73 -3.69
C THR A 3 4.22 -22.44 -5.02
N VAL A 4 3.56 -21.61 -5.84
CA VAL A 4 4.11 -21.03 -7.07
C VAL A 4 4.24 -19.54 -6.87
N ILE A 5 5.39 -18.97 -7.17
CA ILE A 5 5.63 -17.52 -7.03
C ILE A 5 5.83 -16.93 -8.42
N PHE A 6 5.11 -15.85 -8.69
CA PHE A 6 5.28 -15.01 -9.86
C PHE A 6 5.74 -13.62 -9.42
N SER A 7 6.86 -13.15 -9.94
CA SER A 7 7.45 -11.85 -9.61
C SER A 7 8.03 -11.18 -10.85
N ASP A 8 7.92 -9.87 -10.96
CA ASP A 8 8.61 -9.06 -11.95
C ASP A 8 10.11 -8.86 -11.62
N ASP A 9 10.49 -9.08 -10.37
CA ASP A 9 11.88 -9.11 -9.95
C ASP A 9 12.47 -10.53 -9.99
N LYS A 10 13.36 -10.77 -10.96
CA LYS A 10 14.10 -12.05 -11.09
C LYS A 10 14.99 -12.36 -9.88
N ASN A 11 15.32 -11.36 -9.08
CA ASN A 11 16.14 -11.48 -7.88
C ASN A 11 15.31 -11.49 -6.59
N SER A 12 13.98 -11.56 -6.71
CA SER A 12 13.09 -11.63 -5.55
C SER A 12 13.58 -12.68 -4.54
N PRO A 13 13.74 -12.32 -3.25
CA PRO A 13 14.14 -13.26 -2.21
C PRO A 13 13.21 -14.48 -2.11
N ALA A 14 11.94 -14.31 -2.49
CA ALA A 14 10.92 -15.34 -2.46
C ALA A 14 11.26 -16.56 -3.33
N LYS A 15 12.09 -16.41 -4.37
CA LYS A 15 12.55 -17.54 -5.21
C LYS A 15 13.28 -18.63 -4.43
N ASN A 16 13.87 -18.30 -3.29
CA ASN A 16 14.61 -19.24 -2.46
C ASN A 16 13.69 -20.19 -1.67
N PHE A 17 12.40 -19.91 -1.62
CA PHE A 17 11.41 -20.65 -0.85
C PHE A 17 10.50 -21.55 -1.69
N THR A 18 10.69 -21.58 -3.02
CA THR A 18 9.94 -22.46 -3.91
C THR A 18 10.78 -22.93 -5.09
N LYS A 19 10.47 -24.14 -5.57
CA LYS A 19 11.01 -24.66 -6.84
C LYS A 19 10.21 -24.15 -8.06
N ASN A 20 9.04 -23.56 -7.83
CA ASN A 20 8.13 -23.08 -8.86
C ASN A 20 8.14 -21.54 -8.88
N PHE A 21 9.23 -20.97 -9.38
CA PHE A 21 9.38 -19.52 -9.51
C PHE A 21 9.26 -19.12 -10.98
N ILE A 22 8.35 -18.19 -11.26
CA ILE A 22 8.14 -17.58 -12.58
C ILE A 22 8.55 -16.12 -12.44
N SER A 23 9.41 -15.64 -13.35
CA SER A 23 9.85 -14.24 -13.35
C SER A 23 9.61 -13.60 -14.70
N GLY A 24 9.01 -12.42 -14.69
CA GLY A 24 8.78 -11.59 -15.84
C GLY A 24 7.68 -10.58 -15.62
N ASN A 25 7.41 -9.80 -16.65
CA ASN A 25 6.42 -8.73 -16.54
C ASN A 25 5.02 -9.29 -16.24
N TYR A 26 4.28 -8.62 -15.36
CA TYR A 26 2.92 -9.04 -14.97
C TYR A 26 1.90 -8.96 -16.10
N ASP A 27 2.20 -8.33 -17.22
CA ASP A 27 1.35 -8.29 -18.42
C ASP A 27 1.74 -9.30 -19.51
N ASP A 28 2.79 -10.09 -19.30
CA ASP A 28 3.18 -11.17 -20.20
C ASP A 28 2.13 -12.30 -20.20
N GLU A 29 1.35 -12.37 -21.27
CA GLU A 29 0.25 -13.34 -21.38
C GLU A 29 0.70 -14.80 -21.33
N LYS A 30 1.92 -15.10 -21.80
CA LYS A 30 2.46 -16.46 -21.80
C LYS A 30 2.79 -16.87 -20.35
N LEU A 31 3.46 -15.98 -19.61
CA LEU A 31 3.79 -16.22 -18.21
C LEU A 31 2.54 -16.27 -17.34
N ILE A 32 1.55 -15.42 -17.59
CA ILE A 32 0.25 -15.47 -16.91
C ILE A 32 -0.42 -16.84 -17.14
N LYS A 33 -0.46 -17.33 -18.37
CA LYS A 33 -1.05 -18.66 -18.69
C LYS A 33 -0.29 -19.78 -17.98
N GLU A 34 1.03 -19.72 -17.98
CA GLU A 34 1.87 -20.68 -17.25
C GLU A 34 1.58 -20.66 -15.75
N PHE A 35 1.53 -19.46 -15.13
CA PHE A 35 1.23 -19.30 -13.71
C PHE A 35 -0.15 -19.87 -13.37
N LEU A 36 -1.18 -19.48 -14.12
CA LEU A 36 -2.56 -19.93 -13.92
C LEU A 36 -2.76 -21.44 -14.04
N SER A 37 -1.94 -22.10 -14.90
CA SER A 37 -1.99 -23.56 -15.05
C SER A 37 -1.50 -24.32 -13.81
N LYS A 38 -0.70 -23.66 -12.96
CA LYS A 38 -0.04 -24.26 -11.79
C LYS A 38 -0.72 -23.96 -10.46
N VAL A 39 -1.72 -23.06 -10.42
CA VAL A 39 -2.34 -22.60 -9.18
C VAL A 39 -3.86 -22.80 -9.18
N ASN A 40 -4.42 -22.94 -7.98
CA ASN A 40 -5.86 -23.01 -7.76
C ASN A 40 -6.42 -21.72 -7.15
N VAL A 41 -5.61 -21.02 -6.34
CA VAL A 41 -5.92 -19.75 -5.68
C VAL A 41 -4.69 -18.88 -5.72
N ILE A 42 -4.91 -17.58 -5.81
CA ILE A 42 -3.85 -16.58 -5.89
C ILE A 42 -3.95 -15.68 -4.66
N THR A 43 -2.81 -15.40 -4.08
CA THR A 43 -2.67 -14.36 -3.05
C THR A 43 -1.49 -13.47 -3.40
N TYR A 44 -1.44 -12.30 -2.80
CA TYR A 44 -0.35 -11.34 -3.00
C TYR A 44 -0.02 -10.68 -1.67
N GLU A 45 1.22 -10.32 -1.52
CA GLU A 45 1.73 -9.51 -0.39
C GLU A 45 2.20 -8.16 -0.89
N PHE A 46 2.78 -8.11 -2.09
CA PHE A 46 3.25 -6.88 -2.71
C PHE A 46 2.08 -6.00 -3.17
N GLU A 47 1.90 -4.87 -2.52
CA GLU A 47 0.76 -3.98 -2.74
C GLU A 47 0.75 -3.31 -4.12
N ASN A 48 1.92 -3.13 -4.75
CA ASN A 48 2.05 -2.38 -6.01
C ASN A 48 1.81 -3.23 -7.28
N ILE A 49 1.25 -4.43 -7.17
CA ILE A 49 0.79 -5.17 -8.35
C ILE A 49 -0.33 -4.40 -9.04
N PRO A 50 -0.27 -4.14 -10.36
CA PRO A 50 -1.29 -3.38 -11.05
C PRO A 50 -2.68 -4.00 -10.89
N TYR A 51 -3.65 -3.23 -10.41
CA TYR A 51 -5.03 -3.68 -10.21
C TYR A 51 -5.62 -4.39 -11.44
N LYS A 52 -5.34 -3.87 -12.65
CA LYS A 52 -5.82 -4.46 -13.92
C LYS A 52 -5.40 -5.92 -14.05
N ILE A 53 -4.21 -6.26 -13.63
CA ILE A 53 -3.68 -7.63 -13.68
C ILE A 53 -4.38 -8.52 -12.65
N LEU A 54 -4.48 -8.07 -11.40
CA LEU A 54 -5.19 -8.83 -10.36
C LEU A 54 -6.65 -9.09 -10.76
N ARG A 55 -7.32 -8.10 -11.35
CA ARG A 55 -8.68 -8.27 -11.86
C ARG A 55 -8.77 -9.33 -12.97
N LYS A 56 -7.86 -9.27 -13.97
CA LYS A 56 -7.78 -10.27 -15.05
C LYS A 56 -7.54 -11.67 -14.48
N LEU A 57 -6.66 -11.82 -13.52
CA LEU A 57 -6.40 -13.10 -12.85
C LEU A 57 -7.63 -13.60 -12.10
N ASN A 58 -8.35 -12.72 -11.41
CA ASN A 58 -9.55 -13.06 -10.63
C ASN A 58 -10.73 -13.53 -11.48
N GLU A 59 -10.77 -13.21 -12.77
CA GLU A 59 -11.76 -13.72 -13.72
C GLU A 59 -11.55 -15.23 -13.99
N ILE A 60 -10.36 -15.76 -13.73
CA ILE A 60 -9.97 -17.14 -14.06
C ILE A 60 -9.76 -17.98 -12.81
N LYS A 61 -9.10 -17.43 -11.79
CA LYS A 61 -8.80 -18.08 -10.50
C LYS A 61 -9.08 -17.12 -9.36
N PRO A 62 -9.59 -17.60 -8.22
CA PRO A 62 -9.82 -16.73 -7.06
C PRO A 62 -8.55 -16.00 -6.64
N VAL A 63 -8.62 -14.67 -6.53
CA VAL A 63 -7.57 -13.82 -5.99
C VAL A 63 -8.02 -13.31 -4.61
N LEU A 64 -7.22 -13.56 -3.59
CA LEU A 64 -7.52 -13.20 -2.20
C LEU A 64 -6.31 -12.50 -1.55
N PRO A 65 -6.49 -11.31 -0.96
CA PRO A 65 -7.70 -10.48 -0.94
C PRO A 65 -8.21 -10.12 -2.35
N LYS A 66 -9.51 -9.76 -2.45
CA LYS A 66 -10.08 -9.37 -3.75
C LYS A 66 -9.32 -8.17 -4.35
N PRO A 67 -9.20 -8.12 -5.70
CA PRO A 67 -8.48 -7.04 -6.38
C PRO A 67 -8.93 -5.62 -6.01
N GLU A 68 -10.22 -5.44 -5.69
CA GLU A 68 -10.79 -4.16 -5.27
C GLU A 68 -10.16 -3.64 -3.97
N ILE A 69 -9.76 -4.54 -3.08
CA ILE A 69 -9.05 -4.18 -1.84
C ILE A 69 -7.67 -3.60 -2.19
N ASN A 70 -6.94 -4.28 -3.08
CA ASN A 70 -5.64 -3.78 -3.55
C ASN A 70 -5.77 -2.40 -4.18
N LYS A 71 -6.75 -2.20 -5.09
CA LYS A 71 -7.02 -0.89 -5.68
C LYS A 71 -7.27 0.20 -4.64
N LEU A 72 -7.99 -0.14 -3.58
CA LEU A 72 -8.32 0.78 -2.51
C LEU A 72 -7.08 1.23 -1.74
N ILE A 73 -6.24 0.26 -1.32
CA ILE A 73 -5.07 0.52 -0.46
C ILE A 73 -3.87 1.08 -1.23
N GLN A 74 -3.81 0.92 -2.54
CA GLN A 74 -2.74 1.50 -3.38
C GLN A 74 -2.69 3.03 -3.35
N ASN A 75 -3.76 3.69 -2.92
CA ASN A 75 -3.81 5.15 -2.81
C ASN A 75 -4.20 5.55 -1.38
N ARG A 76 -3.27 6.20 -0.67
CA ARG A 76 -3.43 6.61 0.73
C ARG A 76 -4.64 7.50 0.98
N TYR A 77 -5.01 8.34 0.01
CA TYR A 77 -6.18 9.19 0.15
C TYR A 77 -7.47 8.35 0.10
N THR A 78 -7.60 7.46 -0.89
CA THR A 78 -8.79 6.61 -1.02
C THR A 78 -8.93 5.65 0.16
N GLU A 79 -7.82 5.13 0.67
CA GLU A 79 -7.79 4.27 1.85
C GLU A 79 -8.32 5.00 3.09
N LYS A 80 -7.80 6.21 3.38
CA LYS A 80 -8.26 7.00 4.54
C LYS A 80 -9.71 7.46 4.39
N ASP A 81 -10.11 7.83 3.20
CA ASP A 81 -11.50 8.19 2.89
C ASP A 81 -12.45 7.01 3.15
N PHE A 82 -12.06 5.81 2.70
CA PHE A 82 -12.79 4.58 3.01
C PHE A 82 -12.88 4.29 4.50
N LEU A 83 -11.78 4.41 5.24
CA LEU A 83 -11.76 4.20 6.68
C LEU A 83 -12.71 5.16 7.39
N ASN A 84 -12.63 6.46 7.07
CA ASN A 84 -13.50 7.48 7.69
C ASN A 84 -14.98 7.30 7.34
N LYS A 85 -15.30 6.95 6.09
CA LYS A 85 -16.68 6.60 5.67
C LYS A 85 -17.25 5.40 6.44
N ASN A 86 -16.38 4.53 6.92
CA ASN A 86 -16.76 3.38 7.75
C ASN A 86 -16.59 3.65 9.26
N ASN A 87 -16.53 4.93 9.68
CA ASN A 87 -16.40 5.36 11.08
C ASN A 87 -15.11 4.87 11.78
N ILE A 88 -14.08 4.53 11.01
CA ILE A 88 -12.75 4.21 11.54
C ILE A 88 -11.92 5.48 11.53
N ARG A 89 -11.55 5.95 12.72
CA ARG A 89 -10.82 7.22 12.88
C ARG A 89 -9.38 7.09 12.36
N THR A 90 -8.96 8.07 11.58
CA THR A 90 -7.57 8.27 11.15
C THR A 90 -7.06 9.63 11.63
N THR A 91 -5.76 9.93 11.48
CA THR A 91 -5.31 11.32 11.61
C THR A 91 -6.02 12.20 10.58
N ARG A 92 -6.21 13.49 10.90
CA ARG A 92 -6.79 14.45 9.94
C ARG A 92 -5.89 14.58 8.73
N TYR A 93 -6.47 14.69 7.56
CA TYR A 93 -5.75 14.75 6.29
C TYR A 93 -6.48 15.59 5.26
N SER A 94 -5.75 15.99 4.22
CA SER A 94 -6.29 16.62 3.02
C SER A 94 -5.54 16.13 1.78
N LEU A 95 -6.24 16.06 0.64
CA LEU A 95 -5.60 15.84 -0.65
C LEU A 95 -4.87 17.12 -1.07
N ILE A 96 -3.66 16.98 -1.58
CA ILE A 96 -2.79 18.07 -2.01
C ILE A 96 -2.37 17.82 -3.45
N LYS A 97 -2.67 18.76 -4.31
CA LYS A 97 -2.31 18.72 -5.74
C LYS A 97 -1.26 19.76 -6.10
N ASP A 98 -1.19 20.84 -5.32
CA ASP A 98 -0.27 21.94 -5.51
C ASP A 98 0.14 22.57 -4.17
N GLU A 99 1.00 23.57 -4.25
CA GLU A 99 1.51 24.28 -3.07
C GLU A 99 0.41 25.09 -2.35
N ASP A 100 -0.55 25.63 -3.09
CA ASP A 100 -1.61 26.44 -2.51
C ASP A 100 -2.58 25.59 -1.68
N ASP A 101 -2.78 24.33 -2.05
CA ASP A 101 -3.51 23.37 -1.23
C ASP A 101 -2.89 23.19 0.16
N ILE A 102 -1.55 23.22 0.27
CA ILE A 102 -0.86 23.12 1.57
C ILE A 102 -1.15 24.39 2.40
N LYS A 103 -1.11 25.57 1.78
CA LYS A 103 -1.36 26.85 2.45
C LYS A 103 -2.80 26.97 2.95
N ILE A 104 -3.77 26.48 2.17
CA ILE A 104 -5.19 26.46 2.54
C ILE A 104 -5.43 25.51 3.71
N ASN A 105 -4.69 24.41 3.78
CA ASN A 105 -4.82 23.40 4.82
C ASN A 105 -3.84 23.60 6.00
N ASP A 106 -3.52 24.83 6.36
CA ASP A 106 -2.56 25.19 7.42
C ASP A 106 -2.89 24.59 8.79
N GLY A 107 -4.16 24.31 9.08
CA GLY A 107 -4.60 23.59 10.27
C GLY A 107 -4.05 22.16 10.41
N LEU A 108 -3.47 21.59 9.31
CA LEU A 108 -2.78 20.31 9.33
C LEU A 108 -1.26 20.44 9.60
N ILE A 109 -0.74 21.66 9.68
CA ILE A 109 0.68 21.92 9.97
C ILE A 109 0.87 22.04 11.51
N PRO A 110 1.93 21.48 12.10
CA PRO A 110 2.91 20.61 11.46
C PRO A 110 2.29 19.32 10.95
N GLY A 111 2.74 18.85 9.81
CA GLY A 111 2.17 17.71 9.11
C GLY A 111 3.19 16.89 8.34
N LEU A 112 2.74 15.74 7.84
CA LEU A 112 3.50 14.88 6.94
C LEU A 112 2.81 14.87 5.59
N LEU A 113 3.52 15.37 4.58
CA LEU A 113 3.11 15.28 3.18
C LEU A 113 3.64 13.99 2.59
N LYS A 114 2.77 13.14 2.09
CA LYS A 114 3.14 11.83 1.53
C LYS A 114 2.57 11.68 0.14
N THR A 115 3.31 11.06 -0.79
CA THR A 115 2.73 10.69 -2.08
C THR A 115 1.52 9.79 -1.89
N CYS A 116 0.45 10.02 -2.64
CA CYS A 116 -0.75 9.18 -2.56
C CYS A 116 -0.47 7.74 -2.98
N THR A 117 0.46 7.52 -3.93
CA THR A 117 0.81 6.20 -4.48
C THR A 117 2.31 5.97 -4.46
N LEU A 118 2.74 4.71 -4.52
CA LEU A 118 4.14 4.28 -4.69
C LEU A 118 5.13 4.77 -3.61
N GLY A 119 4.67 5.29 -2.49
CA GLY A 119 5.54 5.65 -1.37
C GLY A 119 5.76 4.48 -0.43
N TYR A 120 7.02 4.12 -0.16
CA TYR A 120 7.43 3.07 0.76
C TYR A 120 8.69 3.49 1.53
N ASP A 121 8.89 2.96 2.71
CA ASP A 121 10.07 3.16 3.55
C ASP A 121 10.52 4.64 3.68
N GLY A 122 9.55 5.54 3.87
CA GLY A 122 9.80 6.99 3.99
C GLY A 122 10.06 7.72 2.67
N LYS A 123 10.16 7.03 1.54
CA LYS A 123 10.31 7.68 0.23
C LYS A 123 9.03 8.39 -0.19
N GLY A 124 9.16 9.59 -0.74
CA GLY A 124 8.03 10.43 -1.11
C GLY A 124 7.28 10.99 0.10
N GLN A 125 7.98 11.19 1.23
CA GLN A 125 7.45 11.78 2.44
C GLN A 125 8.25 13.02 2.82
N PHE A 126 7.54 14.12 3.10
CA PHE A 126 8.12 15.41 3.49
C PHE A 126 7.47 15.88 4.79
N LYS A 127 8.26 16.33 5.73
CA LYS A 127 7.76 16.96 6.94
C LYS A 127 7.55 18.45 6.68
N ILE A 128 6.35 18.93 6.91
CA ILE A 128 6.00 20.35 6.78
C ILE A 128 5.81 20.90 8.18
N ASP A 129 6.79 21.64 8.68
CA ASP A 129 6.73 22.24 10.01
C ASP A 129 6.07 23.62 9.99
N LYS A 130 6.22 24.36 8.89
CA LYS A 130 5.64 25.69 8.67
C LYS A 130 5.25 25.83 7.20
N LYS A 131 4.20 26.58 6.92
CA LYS A 131 3.69 26.80 5.55
C LYS A 131 4.67 27.55 4.64
N GLU A 132 5.62 28.29 5.22
CA GLU A 132 6.66 29.01 4.49
C GLU A 132 7.83 28.10 4.08
N ASN A 133 7.93 26.91 4.66
CA ASN A 133 9.06 25.98 4.46
C ASN A 133 8.64 24.78 3.59
N ILE A 134 7.97 25.04 2.48
CA ILE A 134 7.63 23.99 1.52
C ILE A 134 8.87 23.68 0.69
N SER A 135 9.31 22.42 0.71
CA SER A 135 10.52 22.00 -0.02
C SER A 135 10.32 22.13 -1.52
N SER A 136 11.31 22.72 -2.19
CA SER A 136 11.38 22.77 -3.66
C SER A 136 11.58 21.39 -4.32
N GLU A 137 11.87 20.36 -3.52
CA GLU A 137 12.00 18.97 -3.99
C GLU A 137 10.65 18.29 -4.20
N ILE A 138 9.53 18.91 -3.78
CA ILE A 138 8.21 18.35 -3.94
C ILE A 138 7.77 18.46 -5.40
N ASP A 139 7.57 17.31 -6.02
CA ASP A 139 7.13 17.19 -7.41
C ASP A 139 5.60 17.17 -7.48
N PHE A 140 4.98 18.34 -7.63
CA PHE A 140 3.52 18.49 -7.76
C PHE A 140 2.92 17.95 -9.07
N THR A 141 3.67 17.24 -9.90
CA THR A 141 3.07 16.39 -10.94
C THR A 141 2.40 15.15 -10.34
N LYS A 142 2.67 14.85 -9.06
CA LYS A 142 2.08 13.76 -8.27
C LYS A 142 1.04 14.29 -7.30
N GLU A 143 0.06 13.46 -6.98
CA GLU A 143 -0.87 13.75 -5.89
C GLU A 143 -0.25 13.35 -4.54
N TYR A 144 -0.51 14.17 -3.53
CA TYR A 144 -0.08 13.97 -2.16
C TYR A 144 -1.26 13.97 -1.21
N ILE A 145 -1.03 13.41 -0.04
CA ILE A 145 -1.88 13.56 1.13
C ILE A 145 -1.09 14.29 2.22
N LEU A 146 -1.63 15.39 2.75
CA LEU A 146 -1.09 16.05 3.93
C LEU A 146 -1.81 15.51 5.15
N GLU A 147 -1.06 14.89 6.03
CA GLU A 147 -1.56 14.32 7.29
C GLU A 147 -1.10 15.19 8.47
N LYS A 148 -2.01 15.49 9.41
CA LYS A 148 -1.64 16.13 10.66
C LYS A 148 -0.59 15.29 11.38
N PHE A 149 0.51 15.91 11.77
CA PHE A 149 1.54 15.22 12.57
C PHE A 149 0.98 14.75 13.92
N VAL A 150 1.20 13.48 14.22
CA VAL A 150 0.80 12.85 15.49
C VAL A 150 2.04 12.29 16.15
N LYS A 151 2.29 12.71 17.40
CA LYS A 151 3.36 12.11 18.21
C LYS A 151 2.90 10.74 18.68
N LEU A 152 3.42 9.70 18.05
CA LEU A 152 3.11 8.32 18.40
C LEU A 152 3.78 7.94 19.72
N LYS A 153 3.03 7.28 20.59
CA LYS A 153 3.58 6.66 21.81
C LYS A 153 4.15 5.28 21.52
N LYS A 154 3.50 4.54 20.62
CA LYS A 154 3.88 3.19 20.17
C LYS A 154 3.31 2.95 18.78
N GLU A 155 3.99 2.14 18.02
CA GLU A 155 3.47 1.53 16.80
C GLU A 155 3.19 0.06 17.05
N ILE A 156 2.09 -0.44 16.52
CA ILE A 156 1.71 -1.85 16.60
C ILE A 156 1.33 -2.33 15.20
N SER A 157 1.71 -3.54 14.87
CA SER A 157 1.23 -4.24 13.69
C SER A 157 0.22 -5.29 14.12
N VAL A 158 -0.92 -5.33 13.43
CA VAL A 158 -1.97 -6.31 13.69
C VAL A 158 -2.28 -7.03 12.38
N ILE A 159 -2.02 -8.34 12.35
CA ILE A 159 -2.38 -9.19 11.22
C ILE A 159 -3.70 -9.88 11.57
N ILE A 160 -4.71 -9.69 10.72
CA ILE A 160 -6.02 -10.29 10.91
C ILE A 160 -6.34 -11.19 9.72
N THR A 161 -6.63 -12.47 10.00
CA THR A 161 -7.15 -13.40 9.00
C THR A 161 -8.60 -13.70 9.32
N ARG A 162 -9.49 -13.52 8.33
CA ARG A 162 -10.92 -13.78 8.46
C ARG A 162 -11.33 -14.99 7.62
N PHE A 163 -11.97 -15.95 8.28
CA PHE A 163 -12.56 -17.15 7.65
C PHE A 163 -14.08 -17.05 7.65
N GLY A 164 -14.68 -16.84 6.49
CA GLY A 164 -16.14 -16.70 6.38
C GLY A 164 -16.68 -15.50 7.15
N HIS A 165 -17.97 -15.53 7.50
CA HIS A 165 -18.64 -14.38 8.14
C HIS A 165 -18.43 -14.23 9.65
N GLN A 166 -17.93 -15.26 10.34
CA GLN A 166 -17.96 -15.31 11.81
C GLN A 166 -16.64 -15.67 12.50
N ARG A 167 -15.59 -16.03 11.78
CA ARG A 167 -14.32 -16.43 12.40
C ARG A 167 -13.19 -15.52 11.94
N SER A 168 -12.54 -14.87 12.89
CA SER A 168 -11.31 -14.11 12.67
C SER A 168 -10.25 -14.56 13.65
N VAL A 169 -9.01 -14.57 13.19
CA VAL A 169 -7.81 -14.76 14.03
C VAL A 169 -6.98 -13.50 13.88
N SER A 170 -6.54 -12.94 14.99
CA SER A 170 -5.68 -11.77 15.01
C SER A 170 -4.34 -12.10 15.67
N TYR A 171 -3.27 -11.61 15.08
CA TYR A 171 -1.93 -11.62 15.64
C TYR A 171 -1.47 -10.19 15.83
N THR A 172 -0.99 -9.84 17.02
CA THR A 172 -0.45 -8.51 17.31
C THR A 172 1.03 -8.64 17.62
N HIS A 173 1.85 -7.88 16.90
CA HIS A 173 3.26 -7.73 17.18
C HIS A 173 3.55 -6.29 17.57
N LEU A 174 4.37 -6.09 18.60
CA LEU A 174 5.01 -4.80 18.82
C LEU A 174 6.12 -4.66 17.77
N THR A 175 5.94 -3.78 16.82
CA THR A 175 7.03 -3.40 15.93
C THR A 175 8.03 -2.57 16.73
N LEU A 176 9.32 -2.89 16.59
CA LEU A 176 10.37 -1.96 17.03
C LEU A 176 10.14 -0.63 16.31
N PRO A 177 10.31 0.51 16.99
CA PRO A 177 10.18 1.78 16.32
C PRO A 177 11.13 1.78 15.14
N THR A 178 10.59 1.86 13.93
CA THR A 178 11.37 2.22 12.77
C THR A 178 11.92 3.59 13.09
N THR A 179 13.19 3.67 13.37
CA THR A 179 13.91 4.93 13.52
C THR A 179 13.69 5.69 12.23
N LEU A 180 12.73 6.63 12.27
CA LEU A 180 12.67 7.68 11.29
C LEU A 180 14.01 8.42 11.41
N SER A 181 14.95 8.06 10.55
CA SER A 181 16.13 8.87 10.31
C SER A 181 15.61 10.17 9.72
N VAL A 182 15.65 11.21 10.55
CA VAL A 182 15.40 12.59 10.14
C VAL A 182 16.62 13.08 9.39
#